data_260e7174c0b443dc9a9041d915798206
#
_entry.id   260e7174c0b443dc9a9041d915798206
#
_cell.length_a   1.000
_cell.length_b   1.000
_cell.length_c   1.000
_cell.angle_alpha   90.00
_cell.angle_beta   90.00
_cell.angle_gamma   90.00
#
_symmetry.space_group_name_H-M   'P 1'
#
loop_
_entity.id
_entity.type
_entity.pdbx_description
1 polymer ?
#
loop_
_entity_poly.entity_id
_entity_poly.type
_entity_poly.pdbx_seq_one_letter_code
_entity_poly.pdbx_strand_id
1 'polypeptide(L)'
;MNIVLPDGSKKELADGSTVADVAASIGAGLAKAALAGIVNDQPVDLTAPVAEGDSVAIVTAKSDEGLELLRHSTAHVMAAALVDLYGDVQFGVGPAIEDGFYYDVKLDRALSPDDFAAIEARMAEIVKADEAFERRVVTRAEAEEIFAGQPFKLELIAELPEDAVITTYTIGKFTDLCRGPHLPSTGKLGAFKLTKLAGAYWRGDAEREMLTRIYGTAFFKQKELDEHLRNLEEAEKRDHRKLGRELGIYTMDPLAGVGLPMYLPKGARVIRTMQELSLIHISEPTRPLYI
;
A
#
# COMPACT_ATOMS: atom_id res chain seq x y z
N MET A 1 26.47 9.34 -22.08
CA MET A 1 26.00 7.97 -21.82
C MET A 1 24.66 7.71 -22.52
N ASN A 2 24.43 6.46 -22.95
CA ASN A 2 23.17 6.08 -23.58
C ASN A 2 22.38 5.15 -22.66
N ILE A 3 21.09 5.43 -22.51
CA ILE A 3 20.13 4.57 -21.81
C ILE A 3 19.12 3.97 -22.80
N VAL A 4 18.40 2.94 -22.40
CA VAL A 4 17.36 2.28 -23.19
C VAL A 4 16.00 2.58 -22.57
N LEU A 5 15.05 3.06 -23.40
CA LEU A 5 13.68 3.31 -22.98
C LEU A 5 12.81 2.06 -23.20
N PRO A 6 11.60 1.98 -22.61
CA PRO A 6 10.72 0.81 -22.71
C PRO A 6 10.32 0.43 -24.14
N ASP A 7 10.35 1.38 -25.08
CA ASP A 7 10.07 1.14 -26.49
C ASP A 7 11.29 0.63 -27.29
N GLY A 8 12.43 0.42 -26.59
CA GLY A 8 13.69 -0.01 -27.17
C GLY A 8 14.53 1.12 -27.78
N SER A 9 14.04 2.35 -27.77
CA SER A 9 14.80 3.50 -28.24
C SER A 9 15.94 3.84 -27.28
N LYS A 10 17.05 4.38 -27.85
CA LYS A 10 18.19 4.85 -27.04
C LYS A 10 18.12 6.35 -26.87
N LYS A 11 18.45 6.80 -25.68
CA LYS A 11 18.51 8.22 -25.34
C LYS A 11 19.90 8.57 -24.86
N GLU A 12 20.51 9.58 -25.48
CA GLU A 12 21.80 10.12 -25.06
C GLU A 12 21.59 11.18 -23.96
N LEU A 13 22.35 11.05 -22.87
CA LEU A 13 22.32 11.94 -21.71
C LEU A 13 23.76 12.27 -21.27
N ALA A 14 23.90 13.33 -20.49
CA ALA A 14 25.15 13.66 -19.81
C ALA A 14 25.51 12.60 -18.75
N ASP A 15 26.78 12.39 -18.51
CA ASP A 15 27.24 11.52 -17.42
C ASP A 15 26.81 12.09 -16.06
N GLY A 16 26.33 11.22 -15.19
CA GLY A 16 25.79 11.61 -13.89
C GLY A 16 24.34 12.10 -13.90
N SER A 17 23.62 11.95 -15.04
CA SER A 17 22.18 12.24 -15.09
C SER A 17 21.38 11.32 -14.19
N THR A 18 20.25 11.81 -13.71
CA THR A 18 19.30 11.11 -12.84
C THR A 18 18.07 10.66 -13.62
N VAL A 19 17.20 9.87 -12.98
CA VAL A 19 15.89 9.50 -13.53
C VAL A 19 15.04 10.75 -13.85
N ALA A 20 15.15 11.82 -13.03
CA ALA A 20 14.47 13.09 -13.31
C ALA A 20 14.98 13.72 -14.61
N ASP A 21 16.29 13.67 -14.89
CA ASP A 21 16.88 14.17 -16.12
C ASP A 21 16.42 13.36 -17.33
N VAL A 22 16.28 12.03 -17.17
CA VAL A 22 15.68 11.18 -18.21
C VAL A 22 14.27 11.66 -18.54
N ALA A 23 13.42 11.85 -17.54
CA ALA A 23 12.04 12.32 -17.74
C ALA A 23 12.02 13.70 -18.42
N ALA A 24 12.88 14.63 -18.01
CA ALA A 24 13.02 15.97 -18.60
C ALA A 24 13.48 15.91 -20.06
N SER A 25 14.41 15.02 -20.39
CA SER A 25 14.92 14.83 -21.75
C SER A 25 13.88 14.29 -22.72
N ILE A 26 12.89 13.54 -22.22
CA ILE A 26 11.77 13.02 -23.03
C ILE A 26 10.75 14.11 -23.28
N GLY A 27 10.44 14.92 -22.26
CA GLY A 27 9.55 16.07 -22.43
C GLY A 27 9.09 16.68 -21.10
N ALA A 28 8.80 17.98 -21.14
CA ALA A 28 8.39 18.74 -19.95
C ALA A 28 7.11 18.21 -19.28
N GLY A 29 6.19 17.64 -20.06
CA GLY A 29 4.98 17.01 -19.54
C GLY A 29 5.27 15.76 -18.71
N LEU A 30 6.19 14.91 -19.17
CA LEU A 30 6.62 13.72 -18.46
C LEU A 30 7.44 14.09 -17.22
N ALA A 31 8.34 15.06 -17.32
CA ALA A 31 9.11 15.56 -16.18
C ALA A 31 8.20 16.02 -15.02
N LYS A 32 7.12 16.74 -15.35
CA LYS A 32 6.12 17.17 -14.34
C LYS A 32 5.31 16.03 -13.74
N ALA A 33 5.02 14.99 -14.56
CA ALA A 33 4.20 13.85 -14.18
C ALA A 33 5.00 12.72 -13.52
N ALA A 34 6.32 12.74 -13.62
CA ALA A 34 7.21 11.73 -13.06
C ALA A 34 7.11 11.68 -11.52
N LEU A 35 7.01 10.48 -10.97
CA LEU A 35 6.94 10.22 -9.55
C LEU A 35 8.14 9.41 -9.06
N ALA A 36 8.61 8.46 -9.87
CA ALA A 36 9.77 7.60 -9.63
C ALA A 36 10.28 7.05 -10.96
N GLY A 37 11.29 6.20 -10.93
CA GLY A 37 11.75 5.42 -12.07
C GLY A 37 11.84 3.93 -11.79
N ILE A 38 11.94 3.15 -12.85
CA ILE A 38 12.34 1.76 -12.81
C ILE A 38 13.63 1.66 -13.61
N VAL A 39 14.72 1.29 -12.96
CA VAL A 39 16.03 1.12 -13.57
C VAL A 39 16.41 -0.34 -13.48
N ASN A 40 16.58 -1.01 -14.62
CA ASN A 40 16.90 -2.44 -14.69
C ASN A 40 15.95 -3.29 -13.80
N ASP A 41 14.65 -3.07 -13.97
CA ASP A 41 13.55 -3.70 -13.24
C ASP A 41 13.52 -3.42 -11.71
N GLN A 42 14.31 -2.45 -11.24
CA GLN A 42 14.29 -2.02 -9.84
C GLN A 42 13.65 -0.62 -9.71
N PRO A 43 12.63 -0.46 -8.84
CA PRO A 43 12.04 0.84 -8.57
C PRO A 43 13.02 1.73 -7.80
N VAL A 44 13.17 2.96 -8.24
CA VAL A 44 14.11 3.95 -7.68
C VAL A 44 13.49 5.35 -7.65
N ASP A 45 14.02 6.20 -6.76
CA ASP A 45 13.63 7.62 -6.69
C ASP A 45 14.02 8.39 -7.96
N LEU A 46 13.38 9.53 -8.20
CA LEU A 46 13.73 10.43 -9.30
C LEU A 46 15.17 10.94 -9.22
N THR A 47 15.74 11.01 -8.03
CA THR A 47 17.13 11.45 -7.77
C THR A 47 18.17 10.35 -8.00
N ALA A 48 17.74 9.11 -8.27
CA ALA A 48 18.67 8.01 -8.51
C ALA A 48 19.48 8.25 -9.79
N PRO A 49 20.81 8.07 -9.75
CA PRO A 49 21.66 8.17 -10.94
C PRO A 49 21.37 7.02 -11.90
N VAL A 50 21.53 7.29 -13.19
CA VAL A 50 21.48 6.27 -14.25
C VAL A 50 22.87 6.08 -14.87
N ALA A 51 23.13 4.92 -15.44
CA ALA A 51 24.42 4.55 -16.04
C ALA A 51 24.29 4.16 -17.50
N GLU A 52 25.44 4.05 -18.19
CA GLU A 52 25.50 3.57 -19.59
C GLU A 52 24.86 2.20 -19.75
N GLY A 53 23.90 2.10 -20.66
CA GLY A 53 23.20 0.86 -20.98
C GLY A 53 22.01 0.51 -20.09
N ASP A 54 21.71 1.33 -19.05
CA ASP A 54 20.55 1.09 -18.21
C ASP A 54 19.23 1.11 -18.98
N SER A 55 18.33 0.20 -18.64
CA SER A 55 16.93 0.25 -19.04
C SER A 55 16.17 1.13 -18.06
N VAL A 56 15.52 2.20 -18.55
CA VAL A 56 14.88 3.19 -17.68
C VAL A 56 13.44 3.44 -18.11
N ALA A 57 12.51 3.18 -17.19
CA ALA A 57 11.10 3.55 -17.33
C ALA A 57 10.71 4.62 -16.30
N ILE A 58 9.81 5.53 -16.66
CA ILE A 58 9.32 6.58 -15.77
C ILE A 58 7.97 6.20 -15.21
N VAL A 59 7.89 6.13 -13.88
CA VAL A 59 6.65 5.86 -13.13
C VAL A 59 5.84 7.17 -13.01
N THR A 60 4.53 7.07 -13.28
CA THR A 60 3.59 8.20 -13.20
C THR A 60 2.31 7.78 -12.46
N ALA A 61 1.44 8.74 -12.18
CA ALA A 61 0.13 8.48 -11.55
C ALA A 61 -0.83 7.58 -12.37
N LYS A 62 -0.42 7.18 -13.59
CA LYS A 62 -1.25 6.33 -14.47
C LYS A 62 -0.85 4.86 -14.44
N SER A 63 0.27 4.53 -13.81
CA SER A 63 0.73 3.14 -13.68
C SER A 63 0.37 2.56 -12.31
N ASP A 64 0.31 1.23 -12.23
CA ASP A 64 0.02 0.52 -10.99
C ASP A 64 1.13 0.76 -9.95
N GLU A 65 2.38 0.83 -10.38
CA GLU A 65 3.54 1.16 -9.53
C GLU A 65 3.41 2.57 -8.96
N GLY A 66 2.81 3.51 -9.72
CA GLY A 66 2.54 4.87 -9.23
C GLY A 66 1.52 4.86 -8.08
N LEU A 67 0.51 4.01 -8.15
CA LEU A 67 -0.49 3.88 -7.08
C LEU A 67 0.11 3.20 -5.83
N GLU A 68 0.93 2.17 -6.00
CA GLU A 68 1.66 1.54 -4.90
C GLU A 68 2.60 2.54 -4.20
N LEU A 69 3.35 3.32 -4.99
CA LEU A 69 4.23 4.38 -4.51
C LEU A 69 3.46 5.45 -3.71
N LEU A 70 2.28 5.86 -4.19
CA LEU A 70 1.39 6.78 -3.50
C LEU A 70 0.99 6.21 -2.14
N ARG A 71 0.53 4.98 -2.08
CA ARG A 71 0.07 4.31 -0.86
C ARG A 71 1.20 4.16 0.15
N HIS A 72 2.38 3.73 -0.32
CA HIS A 72 3.57 3.62 0.50
C HIS A 72 3.98 4.98 1.10
N SER A 73 4.03 6.03 0.28
CA SER A 73 4.36 7.39 0.74
C SER A 73 3.29 7.94 1.69
N THR A 74 2.01 7.60 1.48
CA THR A 74 0.92 7.99 2.39
C THR A 74 1.07 7.33 3.76
N ALA A 75 1.54 6.08 3.83
CA ALA A 75 1.82 5.42 5.11
C ALA A 75 2.89 6.18 5.92
N HIS A 76 3.93 6.71 5.25
CA HIS A 76 4.96 7.52 5.92
C HIS A 76 4.43 8.89 6.36
N VAL A 77 3.56 9.53 5.57
CA VAL A 77 2.90 10.79 5.99
C VAL A 77 1.99 10.55 7.20
N MET A 78 1.29 9.42 7.26
CA MET A 78 0.52 9.04 8.45
C MET A 78 1.46 8.84 9.66
N ALA A 79 2.60 8.17 9.48
CA ALA A 79 3.57 7.99 10.55
C ALA A 79 4.14 9.32 11.05
N ALA A 80 4.46 10.26 10.15
CA ALA A 80 4.88 11.62 10.52
C ALA A 80 3.79 12.36 11.31
N ALA A 81 2.53 12.25 10.88
CA ALA A 81 1.39 12.84 11.61
C ALA A 81 1.23 12.25 13.01
N LEU A 82 1.44 10.95 13.19
CA LEU A 82 1.40 10.29 14.49
C LEU A 82 2.51 10.81 15.43
N VAL A 83 3.73 10.99 14.93
CA VAL A 83 4.83 11.58 15.71
C VAL A 83 4.50 13.01 16.15
N ASP A 84 3.95 13.81 15.23
CA ASP A 84 3.60 15.20 15.54
C ASP A 84 2.49 15.32 16.58
N LEU A 85 1.51 14.41 16.58
CA LEU A 85 0.36 14.43 17.48
C LEU A 85 0.64 13.78 18.84
N TYR A 86 1.42 12.70 18.85
CA TYR A 86 1.55 11.85 20.03
C TYR A 86 2.97 11.77 20.59
N GLY A 87 3.98 12.24 19.83
CA GLY A 87 5.38 12.27 20.26
C GLY A 87 6.04 10.91 20.19
N ASP A 88 6.07 10.19 21.31
CA ASP A 88 6.75 8.89 21.41
C ASP A 88 5.89 7.76 20.81
N VAL A 89 6.16 7.45 19.54
CA VAL A 89 5.52 6.37 18.79
C VAL A 89 6.58 5.39 18.34
N GLN A 90 6.42 4.12 18.65
CA GLN A 90 7.29 3.06 18.13
C GLN A 90 6.68 2.46 16.87
N PHE A 91 7.50 2.32 15.84
CA PHE A 91 7.07 1.91 14.51
C PHE A 91 7.57 0.50 14.16
N GLY A 92 6.63 -0.36 13.75
CA GLY A 92 6.91 -1.64 13.13
C GLY A 92 7.16 -1.52 11.63
N VAL A 93 6.25 -2.07 10.82
CA VAL A 93 6.31 -2.05 9.36
C VAL A 93 5.07 -1.39 8.76
N GLY A 94 5.24 -0.72 7.62
CA GLY A 94 4.19 0.03 6.94
C GLY A 94 4.17 -0.15 5.43
N PRO A 95 3.85 -1.35 4.91
CA PRO A 95 3.82 -1.59 3.47
C PRO A 95 2.55 -1.05 2.81
N ALA A 96 2.65 -0.79 1.51
CA ALA A 96 1.49 -0.72 0.64
C ALA A 96 0.88 -2.13 0.47
N ILE A 97 -0.43 -2.17 0.28
CA ILE A 97 -1.22 -3.38 -0.02
C ILE A 97 -2.15 -3.10 -1.20
N GLU A 98 -2.78 -4.15 -1.75
CA GLU A 98 -3.62 -4.07 -2.96
C GLU A 98 -4.66 -2.95 -2.91
N ASP A 99 -5.36 -2.75 -1.77
CA ASP A 99 -6.43 -1.76 -1.64
C ASP A 99 -6.05 -0.55 -0.76
N GLY A 100 -4.77 -0.39 -0.41
CA GLY A 100 -4.36 0.71 0.45
C GLY A 100 -2.98 0.54 1.06
N PHE A 101 -2.88 0.83 2.33
CA PHE A 101 -1.67 0.68 3.13
C PHE A 101 -2.03 0.37 4.58
N TYR A 102 -1.05 -0.04 5.36
CA TYR A 102 -1.16 -0.03 6.81
C TYR A 102 0.16 0.39 7.45
N TYR A 103 0.11 0.67 8.73
CA TYR A 103 1.31 0.80 9.56
C TYR A 103 1.06 0.18 10.93
N ASP A 104 2.01 -0.61 11.40
CA ASP A 104 2.02 -1.20 12.73
C ASP A 104 2.72 -0.24 13.68
N VAL A 105 2.01 0.22 14.71
CA VAL A 105 2.51 1.20 15.65
C VAL A 105 2.25 0.76 17.09
N LYS A 106 3.11 1.20 18.01
CA LYS A 106 2.89 1.08 19.44
C LYS A 106 2.92 2.46 20.06
N LEU A 107 1.87 2.77 20.80
CA LEU A 107 1.71 4.00 21.57
C LEU A 107 1.38 3.63 23.02
N ASP A 108 1.67 4.52 23.94
CA ASP A 108 1.30 4.38 25.37
C ASP A 108 -0.21 4.51 25.61
N ARG A 109 -0.97 4.92 24.59
CA ARG A 109 -2.43 5.01 24.62
C ARG A 109 -3.05 4.13 23.54
N ALA A 110 -4.28 3.66 23.81
CA ALA A 110 -5.07 3.01 22.78
C ALA A 110 -5.62 4.06 21.80
N LEU A 111 -5.52 3.77 20.51
CA LEU A 111 -6.18 4.53 19.44
C LEU A 111 -7.61 4.02 19.25
N SER A 112 -8.49 4.91 18.89
CA SER A 112 -9.88 4.62 18.49
C SER A 112 -10.17 5.21 17.10
N PRO A 113 -11.25 4.81 16.42
CA PRO A 113 -11.67 5.44 15.17
C PRO A 113 -11.94 6.95 15.30
N ASP A 114 -12.23 7.45 16.50
CA ASP A 114 -12.44 8.90 16.77
C ASP A 114 -11.14 9.70 16.56
N ASP A 115 -9.97 9.07 16.69
CA ASP A 115 -8.68 9.72 16.48
C ASP A 115 -8.40 9.98 14.98
N PHE A 116 -9.08 9.27 14.07
CA PHE A 116 -8.80 9.36 12.62
C PHE A 116 -8.94 10.78 12.10
N ALA A 117 -9.96 11.52 12.53
CA ALA A 117 -10.17 12.89 12.07
C ALA A 117 -8.99 13.81 12.40
N ALA A 118 -8.40 13.67 13.59
CA ALA A 118 -7.23 14.44 14.00
C ALA A 118 -5.97 14.04 13.22
N ILE A 119 -5.77 12.73 13.02
CA ILE A 119 -4.63 12.22 12.25
C ILE A 119 -4.73 12.66 10.80
N GLU A 120 -5.88 12.50 10.14
CA GLU A 120 -6.12 12.92 8.76
C GLU A 120 -5.95 14.44 8.58
N ALA A 121 -6.41 15.26 9.55
CA ALA A 121 -6.20 16.69 9.54
C ALA A 121 -4.70 17.04 9.57
N ARG A 122 -3.91 16.36 10.43
CA ARG A 122 -2.46 16.58 10.49
C ARG A 122 -1.77 16.09 9.24
N MET A 123 -2.15 14.93 8.68
CA MET A 123 -1.66 14.46 7.39
C MET A 123 -1.90 15.50 6.28
N ALA A 124 -3.09 16.11 6.23
CA ALA A 124 -3.42 17.14 5.25
C ALA A 124 -2.54 18.39 5.40
N GLU A 125 -2.17 18.77 6.62
CA GLU A 125 -1.21 19.86 6.86
C GLU A 125 0.18 19.52 6.33
N ILE A 126 0.68 18.31 6.57
CA ILE A 126 1.96 17.82 6.04
C ILE A 126 1.95 17.80 4.52
N VAL A 127 0.87 17.33 3.89
CA VAL A 127 0.70 17.37 2.43
C VAL A 127 0.74 18.80 1.91
N LYS A 128 0.08 19.73 2.58
CA LYS A 128 0.08 21.14 2.20
C LYS A 128 1.44 21.82 2.35
N ALA A 129 2.27 21.36 3.27
CA ALA A 129 3.64 21.86 3.46
C ALA A 129 4.57 21.51 2.30
N ASP A 130 4.23 20.50 1.50
CA ASP A 130 4.96 20.03 0.31
C ASP A 130 6.45 19.75 0.58
N GLU A 131 6.73 19.02 1.66
CA GLU A 131 8.09 18.66 2.06
C GLU A 131 8.62 17.50 1.21
N ALA A 132 9.92 17.52 0.88
CA ALA A 132 10.58 16.46 0.15
C ALA A 132 10.69 15.18 1.01
N PHE A 133 10.65 14.01 0.36
CA PHE A 133 11.09 12.76 0.96
C PHE A 133 12.59 12.65 0.80
N GLU A 134 13.33 12.92 1.89
CA GLU A 134 14.77 12.94 1.86
C GLU A 134 15.36 11.54 2.08
N ARG A 135 15.91 10.95 1.03
CA ARG A 135 16.59 9.65 1.07
C ARG A 135 18.03 9.80 1.51
N ARG A 136 18.48 8.98 2.44
CA ARG A 136 19.90 8.86 2.83
C ARG A 136 20.32 7.39 2.85
N VAL A 137 21.53 7.14 2.35
CA VAL A 137 22.23 5.87 2.59
C VAL A 137 23.03 6.06 3.87
N VAL A 138 22.88 5.13 4.79
CA VAL A 138 23.54 5.18 6.11
C VAL A 138 24.29 3.87 6.38
N THR A 139 25.32 3.95 7.20
CA THR A 139 25.97 2.77 7.73
C THR A 139 25.09 2.09 8.78
N ARG A 140 25.38 0.83 9.12
CA ARG A 140 24.65 0.12 10.18
C ARG A 140 24.74 0.85 11.52
N ALA A 141 25.92 1.35 11.88
CA ALA A 141 26.13 2.09 13.13
C ALA A 141 25.30 3.39 13.17
N GLU A 142 25.27 4.15 12.08
CA GLU A 142 24.41 5.34 11.97
C GLU A 142 22.92 4.98 12.06
N ALA A 143 22.51 3.88 11.43
CA ALA A 143 21.12 3.42 11.52
C ALA A 143 20.75 3.03 12.95
N GLU A 144 21.61 2.31 13.68
CA GLU A 144 21.39 1.95 15.07
C GLU A 144 21.30 3.19 15.98
N GLU A 145 22.09 4.22 15.71
CA GLU A 145 22.00 5.50 16.42
C GLU A 145 20.70 6.26 16.11
N ILE A 146 20.32 6.37 14.83
CA ILE A 146 19.08 7.04 14.42
C ILE A 146 17.86 6.37 15.05
N PHE A 147 17.84 5.03 15.10
CA PHE A 147 16.72 4.25 15.60
C PHE A 147 16.89 3.76 17.05
N ALA A 148 17.76 4.38 17.86
CA ALA A 148 18.03 3.95 19.24
C ALA A 148 16.76 3.85 20.12
N GLY A 149 15.73 4.70 19.88
CA GLY A 149 14.43 4.65 20.56
C GLY A 149 13.38 3.74 19.91
N GLN A 150 13.73 2.99 18.84
CA GLN A 150 12.79 2.25 17.99
C GLN A 150 13.13 0.74 18.00
N PRO A 151 12.71 -0.02 19.03
CA PRO A 151 13.14 -1.41 19.22
C PRO A 151 12.82 -2.31 18.02
N PHE A 152 11.67 -2.11 17.38
CA PHE A 152 11.27 -2.90 16.21
C PHE A 152 12.16 -2.59 14.98
N LYS A 153 12.58 -1.33 14.80
CA LYS A 153 13.51 -0.95 13.73
C LYS A 153 14.90 -1.50 13.98
N LEU A 154 15.39 -1.47 15.23
CA LEU A 154 16.67 -2.07 15.60
C LEU A 154 16.70 -3.58 15.33
N GLU A 155 15.61 -4.29 15.62
CA GLU A 155 15.48 -5.70 15.30
C GLU A 155 15.54 -5.95 13.77
N LEU A 156 14.85 -5.13 12.97
CA LEU A 156 14.91 -5.22 11.51
C LEU A 156 16.34 -4.95 10.99
N ILE A 157 17.04 -3.96 11.55
CA ILE A 157 18.43 -3.64 11.17
C ILE A 157 19.36 -4.81 11.51
N ALA A 158 19.20 -5.44 12.68
CA ALA A 158 20.04 -6.56 13.12
C ALA A 158 19.92 -7.78 12.18
N GLU A 159 18.78 -7.98 11.52
CA GLU A 159 18.55 -9.09 10.59
C GLU A 159 19.03 -8.83 9.16
N LEU A 160 19.35 -7.58 8.82
CA LEU A 160 19.87 -7.30 7.49
C LEU A 160 21.23 -7.96 7.28
N PRO A 161 21.54 -8.49 6.08
CA PRO A 161 22.87 -8.95 5.71
C PRO A 161 23.94 -7.88 5.99
N GLU A 162 25.18 -8.30 6.24
CA GLU A 162 26.27 -7.35 6.54
C GLU A 162 26.57 -6.39 5.38
N ASP A 163 26.37 -6.84 4.15
CA ASP A 163 26.56 -6.09 2.90
C ASP A 163 25.31 -5.32 2.43
N ALA A 164 24.21 -5.38 3.20
CA ALA A 164 22.97 -4.70 2.83
C ALA A 164 23.14 -3.18 2.84
N VAL A 165 22.67 -2.53 1.77
CA VAL A 165 22.56 -1.08 1.72
C VAL A 165 21.36 -0.65 2.58
N ILE A 166 21.66 0.06 3.66
CA ILE A 166 20.64 0.58 4.58
C ILE A 166 20.25 1.99 4.15
N THR A 167 18.97 2.22 3.98
CA THR A 167 18.44 3.52 3.59
C THR A 167 17.41 4.02 4.57
N THR A 168 17.38 5.32 4.76
CA THR A 168 16.37 6.03 5.55
C THR A 168 15.69 7.09 4.71
N TYR A 169 14.43 7.37 5.05
CA TYR A 169 13.68 8.47 4.46
C TYR A 169 13.16 9.38 5.56
N THR A 170 13.34 10.67 5.37
CA THR A 170 12.96 11.72 6.34
C THR A 170 11.88 12.62 5.74
N ILE A 171 10.85 12.92 6.53
CA ILE A 171 9.82 13.93 6.27
C ILE A 171 9.68 14.76 7.54
N GLY A 172 10.01 16.04 7.49
CA GLY A 172 9.98 16.89 8.66
C GLY A 172 10.82 16.34 9.81
N LYS A 173 10.13 15.93 10.89
CA LYS A 173 10.78 15.35 12.07
C LYS A 173 10.79 13.82 12.08
N PHE A 174 10.08 13.19 11.16
CA PHE A 174 9.95 11.74 11.10
C PHE A 174 10.99 11.14 10.16
N THR A 175 11.77 10.19 10.67
CA THR A 175 12.72 9.39 9.87
C THR A 175 12.34 7.92 9.99
N ASP A 176 12.28 7.23 8.86
CA ASP A 176 11.97 5.81 8.80
C ASP A 176 13.09 4.98 8.14
N LEU A 177 13.20 3.73 8.58
CA LEU A 177 13.98 2.68 7.91
C LEU A 177 13.18 2.16 6.74
N CYS A 178 13.57 2.50 5.52
CA CYS A 178 12.81 2.15 4.32
C CYS A 178 13.72 1.99 3.11
N ARG A 179 13.38 1.04 2.25
CA ARG A 179 14.09 0.81 0.97
C ARG A 179 13.66 1.81 -0.11
N GLY A 180 12.48 2.37 0.02
CA GLY A 180 11.88 3.23 -1.00
C GLY A 180 11.41 2.46 -2.24
N PRO A 181 11.20 3.14 -3.37
CA PRO A 181 11.20 4.61 -3.49
C PRO A 181 9.97 5.28 -2.82
N HIS A 182 10.01 6.62 -2.79
CA HIS A 182 8.89 7.46 -2.37
C HIS A 182 8.53 8.50 -3.44
N LEU A 183 7.37 9.12 -3.26
CA LEU A 183 7.01 10.32 -4.03
C LEU A 183 8.06 11.41 -3.84
N PRO A 184 8.26 12.31 -4.82
CA PRO A 184 9.25 13.39 -4.71
C PRO A 184 9.01 14.33 -3.53
N SER A 185 7.74 14.57 -3.19
CA SER A 185 7.34 15.40 -2.06
C SER A 185 5.97 15.01 -1.54
N THR A 186 5.65 15.44 -0.32
CA THR A 186 4.34 15.21 0.30
C THR A 186 3.20 15.88 -0.48
N GLY A 187 3.46 17.00 -1.16
CA GLY A 187 2.49 17.68 -2.02
C GLY A 187 2.06 16.90 -3.27
N LYS A 188 2.75 15.79 -3.58
CA LYS A 188 2.35 14.87 -4.66
C LYS A 188 1.32 13.83 -4.20
N LEU A 189 1.04 13.74 -2.90
CA LEU A 189 -0.04 12.90 -2.41
C LEU A 189 -1.39 13.37 -2.94
N GLY A 190 -2.26 12.41 -3.19
CA GLY A 190 -3.65 12.65 -3.57
C GLY A 190 -4.60 12.62 -2.37
N ALA A 191 -5.79 12.08 -2.61
CA ALA A 191 -6.80 11.87 -1.59
C ALA A 191 -6.50 10.60 -0.78
N PHE A 192 -6.71 10.65 0.53
CA PHE A 192 -6.49 9.51 1.42
C PHE A 192 -7.59 9.43 2.50
N LYS A 193 -7.74 8.25 3.08
CA LYS A 193 -8.68 7.99 4.17
C LYS A 193 -8.14 6.89 5.08
N LEU A 194 -8.21 7.06 6.39
CA LEU A 194 -8.01 5.99 7.36
C LEU A 194 -9.29 5.18 7.49
N THR A 195 -9.19 3.86 7.53
CA THR A 195 -10.36 2.98 7.38
C THR A 195 -10.66 2.17 8.62
N LYS A 196 -9.66 1.55 9.25
CA LYS A 196 -9.87 0.71 10.44
C LYS A 196 -8.62 0.57 11.29
N LEU A 197 -8.83 0.15 12.54
CA LEU A 197 -7.81 -0.32 13.46
C LEU A 197 -7.92 -1.83 13.66
N ALA A 198 -6.80 -2.48 13.84
CA ALA A 198 -6.74 -3.89 14.23
C ALA A 198 -5.53 -4.12 15.16
N GLY A 199 -5.62 -5.13 16.03
CA GLY A 199 -4.44 -5.65 16.71
C GLY A 199 -3.60 -6.51 15.76
N ALA A 200 -2.29 -6.39 15.82
CA ALA A 200 -1.36 -7.23 15.07
C ALA A 200 -0.18 -7.61 15.97
N TYR A 201 0.04 -8.89 16.17
CA TYR A 201 1.23 -9.33 16.89
C TYR A 201 2.47 -9.07 16.04
N TRP A 202 3.53 -8.58 16.68
CA TRP A 202 4.80 -8.36 16.00
C TRP A 202 5.28 -9.63 15.32
N ARG A 203 5.47 -9.58 14.00
CA ARG A 203 5.83 -10.71 13.13
C ARG A 203 4.81 -11.88 13.14
N GLY A 204 3.59 -11.63 13.56
CA GLY A 204 2.55 -12.66 13.62
C GLY A 204 2.71 -13.66 14.77
N ASP A 205 3.62 -13.42 15.69
CA ASP A 205 3.90 -14.26 16.83
C ASP A 205 3.08 -13.82 18.04
N ALA A 206 2.13 -14.64 18.49
CA ALA A 206 1.22 -14.35 19.59
C ALA A 206 1.92 -14.22 20.97
N GLU A 207 3.16 -14.70 21.11
CA GLU A 207 3.97 -14.54 22.32
C GLU A 207 4.69 -13.20 22.38
N ARG A 208 4.66 -12.44 21.28
CA ARG A 208 5.30 -11.13 21.15
C ARG A 208 4.31 -9.98 21.38
N GLU A 209 4.85 -8.76 21.38
CA GLU A 209 4.04 -7.55 21.60
C GLU A 209 2.94 -7.40 20.55
N MET A 210 1.75 -7.02 21.02
CA MET A 210 0.64 -6.66 20.16
C MET A 210 0.73 -5.16 19.83
N LEU A 211 0.85 -4.87 18.54
CA LEU A 211 0.86 -3.53 17.96
C LEU A 211 -0.55 -3.14 17.50
N THR A 212 -0.78 -1.85 17.37
CA THR A 212 -1.97 -1.32 16.71
C THR A 212 -1.67 -1.15 15.23
N ARG A 213 -2.40 -1.86 14.37
CA ARG A 213 -2.34 -1.73 12.93
C ARG A 213 -3.38 -0.72 12.47
N ILE A 214 -2.90 0.37 11.88
CA ILE A 214 -3.75 1.42 11.30
C ILE A 214 -3.82 1.19 9.82
N TYR A 215 -5.02 0.97 9.28
CA TYR A 215 -5.27 0.82 7.85
C TYR A 215 -5.73 2.13 7.24
N GLY A 216 -5.28 2.39 6.04
CA GLY A 216 -5.74 3.49 5.21
C GLY A 216 -5.72 3.15 3.74
N THR A 217 -6.31 4.01 2.93
CA THR A 217 -6.25 3.94 1.48
C THR A 217 -5.91 5.30 0.89
N ALA A 218 -5.33 5.31 -0.32
CA ALA A 218 -5.01 6.54 -1.03
C ALA A 218 -5.18 6.36 -2.53
N PHE A 219 -5.61 7.45 -3.18
CA PHE A 219 -5.80 7.56 -4.62
C PHE A 219 -5.33 8.92 -5.10
N PHE A 220 -4.91 9.04 -6.37
CA PHE A 220 -4.49 10.34 -6.91
C PHE A 220 -5.62 11.35 -7.01
N LYS A 221 -6.88 10.89 -7.13
CA LYS A 221 -8.05 11.75 -7.26
C LYS A 221 -9.09 11.46 -6.19
N GLN A 222 -9.73 12.52 -5.68
CA GLN A 222 -10.82 12.41 -4.73
C GLN A 222 -11.97 11.52 -5.23
N LYS A 223 -12.32 11.63 -6.53
CA LYS A 223 -13.38 10.81 -7.12
C LYS A 223 -13.09 9.30 -7.04
N GLU A 224 -11.83 8.90 -7.21
CA GLU A 224 -11.41 7.49 -7.12
C GLU A 224 -11.53 6.98 -5.67
N LEU A 225 -11.14 7.81 -4.70
CA LEU A 225 -11.33 7.52 -3.28
C LEU A 225 -12.81 7.39 -2.92
N ASP A 226 -13.66 8.33 -3.36
CA ASP A 226 -15.09 8.32 -3.07
C ASP A 226 -15.78 7.08 -3.67
N GLU A 227 -15.36 6.67 -4.85
CA GLU A 227 -15.86 5.45 -5.51
C GLU A 227 -15.43 4.20 -4.74
N HIS A 228 -14.18 4.12 -4.33
CA HIS A 228 -13.66 3.01 -3.53
C HIS A 228 -14.41 2.90 -2.19
N LEU A 229 -14.60 3.99 -1.47
CA LEU A 229 -15.33 4.00 -0.19
C LEU A 229 -16.79 3.57 -0.37
N ARG A 230 -17.48 4.02 -1.42
CA ARG A 230 -18.84 3.54 -1.75
C ARG A 230 -18.87 2.05 -2.01
N ASN A 231 -17.87 1.53 -2.74
CA ASN A 231 -17.79 0.10 -3.04
C ASN A 231 -17.58 -0.73 -1.76
N LEU A 232 -16.79 -0.23 -0.81
CA LEU A 232 -16.62 -0.85 0.50
C LEU A 232 -17.93 -0.87 1.30
N GLU A 233 -18.66 0.25 1.35
CA GLU A 233 -19.96 0.31 2.02
C GLU A 233 -20.99 -0.64 1.36
N GLU A 234 -21.01 -0.70 0.03
CA GLU A 234 -21.88 -1.62 -0.69
C GLU A 234 -21.49 -3.08 -0.46
N ALA A 235 -20.19 -3.39 -0.38
CA ALA A 235 -19.71 -4.73 -0.05
C ALA A 235 -20.13 -5.14 1.36
N GLU A 236 -20.05 -4.23 2.33
CA GLU A 236 -20.48 -4.48 3.71
C GLU A 236 -22.01 -4.73 3.79
N LYS A 237 -22.82 -3.94 3.07
CA LYS A 237 -24.26 -4.15 2.96
C LYS A 237 -24.60 -5.50 2.32
N ARG A 238 -23.73 -6.01 1.43
CA ARG A 238 -23.89 -7.29 0.71
C ARG A 238 -23.17 -8.45 1.38
N ASP A 239 -22.71 -8.31 2.63
CA ASP A 239 -22.05 -9.41 3.35
C ASP A 239 -22.98 -10.63 3.36
N HIS A 240 -22.51 -11.71 2.74
CA HIS A 240 -23.28 -12.95 2.59
C HIS A 240 -23.70 -13.54 3.93
N ARG A 241 -22.93 -13.33 5.01
CA ARG A 241 -23.25 -13.80 6.36
C ARG A 241 -24.49 -13.11 6.92
N LYS A 242 -24.61 -11.80 6.65
CA LYS A 242 -25.78 -10.99 7.02
C LYS A 242 -26.97 -11.35 6.15
N LEU A 243 -26.81 -11.23 4.83
CA LEU A 243 -27.86 -11.50 3.87
C LEU A 243 -28.35 -12.96 3.91
N GLY A 244 -27.44 -13.93 4.06
CA GLY A 244 -27.79 -15.34 4.17
C GLY A 244 -28.71 -15.63 5.34
N ARG A 245 -28.46 -14.97 6.47
CA ARG A 245 -29.30 -15.08 7.68
C ARG A 245 -30.63 -14.35 7.49
N GLU A 246 -30.62 -13.10 7.05
CA GLU A 246 -31.82 -12.27 6.86
C GLU A 246 -32.79 -12.87 5.81
N LEU A 247 -32.25 -13.39 4.73
CA LEU A 247 -33.02 -14.02 3.66
C LEU A 247 -33.41 -15.48 3.94
N GLY A 248 -32.90 -16.07 5.01
CA GLY A 248 -33.13 -17.48 5.32
C GLY A 248 -32.55 -18.42 4.24
N ILE A 249 -31.34 -18.12 3.78
CA ILE A 249 -30.63 -18.93 2.76
C ILE A 249 -29.92 -20.11 3.43
N TYR A 250 -29.22 -19.84 4.54
CA TYR A 250 -28.52 -20.85 5.32
C TYR A 250 -28.51 -20.49 6.81
N THR A 251 -28.17 -21.45 7.62
CA THR A 251 -27.91 -21.28 9.06
C THR A 251 -26.58 -21.95 9.43
N MET A 252 -26.02 -21.50 10.54
CA MET A 252 -24.86 -22.15 11.19
C MET A 252 -25.37 -22.85 12.44
N ASP A 253 -25.29 -24.17 12.49
CA ASP A 253 -25.68 -24.94 13.65
C ASP A 253 -24.45 -25.63 14.26
N PRO A 254 -24.15 -25.41 15.55
CA PRO A 254 -23.05 -26.08 16.23
C PRO A 254 -23.09 -27.60 16.12
N LEU A 255 -24.29 -28.21 16.00
CA LEU A 255 -24.46 -29.68 15.85
C LEU A 255 -23.97 -30.17 14.48
N ALA A 256 -23.97 -29.30 13.45
CA ALA A 256 -23.44 -29.66 12.13
C ALA A 256 -21.90 -29.49 12.04
N GLY A 257 -21.32 -28.77 12.97
CA GLY A 257 -19.90 -28.45 13.02
C GLY A 257 -19.64 -26.94 12.91
N VAL A 258 -18.53 -26.50 13.53
CA VAL A 258 -18.14 -25.10 13.55
C VAL A 258 -17.75 -24.65 12.14
N GLY A 259 -18.42 -23.60 11.64
CA GLY A 259 -18.13 -23.03 10.32
C GLY A 259 -18.79 -23.72 9.13
N LEU A 260 -19.62 -24.76 9.33
CA LEU A 260 -20.35 -25.45 8.27
C LEU A 260 -21.72 -24.82 8.04
N PRO A 261 -22.00 -24.20 6.88
CA PRO A 261 -23.31 -23.66 6.56
C PRO A 261 -24.29 -24.79 6.20
N MET A 262 -25.46 -24.79 6.84
CA MET A 262 -26.57 -25.64 6.47
C MET A 262 -27.57 -24.85 5.64
N TYR A 263 -27.81 -25.27 4.39
CA TYR A 263 -28.74 -24.59 3.52
C TYR A 263 -30.19 -24.86 3.95
N LEU A 264 -30.92 -23.77 4.16
CA LEU A 264 -32.34 -23.79 4.40
C LEU A 264 -33.13 -24.04 3.07
N PRO A 265 -34.40 -24.31 3.09
CA PRO A 265 -35.17 -24.66 1.88
C PRO A 265 -35.03 -23.65 0.73
N LYS A 266 -34.96 -22.36 1.04
CA LYS A 266 -34.72 -21.30 0.01
C LYS A 266 -33.36 -21.44 -0.63
N GLY A 267 -32.30 -21.61 0.18
CA GLY A 267 -30.94 -21.76 -0.30
C GLY A 267 -30.75 -23.05 -1.12
N ALA A 268 -31.28 -24.16 -0.63
CA ALA A 268 -31.25 -25.42 -1.35
C ALA A 268 -31.94 -25.32 -2.74
N ARG A 269 -33.03 -24.58 -2.81
CA ARG A 269 -33.73 -24.35 -4.10
C ARG A 269 -32.89 -23.54 -5.07
N VAL A 270 -32.24 -22.46 -4.59
CA VAL A 270 -31.33 -21.63 -5.41
C VAL A 270 -30.15 -22.47 -5.93
N ILE A 271 -29.51 -23.26 -5.06
CA ILE A 271 -28.38 -24.12 -5.47
C ILE A 271 -28.85 -25.11 -6.56
N ARG A 272 -30.01 -25.78 -6.36
CA ARG A 272 -30.51 -26.72 -7.32
C ARG A 272 -30.80 -26.06 -8.68
N THR A 273 -31.43 -24.87 -8.69
CA THR A 273 -31.66 -24.12 -9.93
C THR A 273 -30.35 -23.76 -10.63
N MET A 274 -29.33 -23.33 -9.87
CA MET A 274 -28.00 -23.03 -10.44
C MET A 274 -27.34 -24.28 -11.02
N GLN A 275 -27.42 -25.41 -10.33
CA GLN A 275 -26.89 -26.69 -10.83
C GLN A 275 -27.59 -27.12 -12.14
N GLU A 276 -28.91 -27.04 -12.18
CA GLU A 276 -29.71 -27.35 -13.38
C GLU A 276 -29.32 -26.44 -14.55
N LEU A 277 -29.21 -25.12 -14.33
CA LEU A 277 -28.73 -24.16 -15.35
C LEU A 277 -27.31 -24.47 -15.81
N SER A 278 -26.41 -24.78 -14.92
CA SER A 278 -25.00 -25.15 -15.24
C SER A 278 -24.98 -26.43 -16.09
N LEU A 279 -25.72 -27.45 -15.72
CA LEU A 279 -25.79 -28.70 -16.49
C LEU A 279 -26.33 -28.48 -17.90
N ILE A 280 -27.40 -27.69 -18.06
CA ILE A 280 -28.00 -27.37 -19.35
C ILE A 280 -27.02 -26.60 -20.24
N HIS A 281 -26.34 -25.59 -19.71
CA HIS A 281 -25.51 -24.69 -20.51
C HIS A 281 -24.07 -25.16 -20.69
N ILE A 282 -23.52 -25.98 -19.79
CA ILE A 282 -22.14 -26.43 -19.82
C ILE A 282 -22.05 -27.89 -20.31
N SER A 283 -22.92 -28.77 -19.88
CA SER A 283 -22.83 -30.22 -20.15
C SER A 283 -23.70 -30.69 -21.32
N GLU A 284 -24.77 -29.98 -21.65
CA GLU A 284 -25.72 -30.37 -22.72
C GLU A 284 -25.63 -29.62 -24.06
N PRO A 285 -24.89 -28.49 -24.21
CA PRO A 285 -24.83 -27.79 -25.51
C PRO A 285 -24.17 -28.61 -26.62
N THR A 286 -23.53 -29.73 -26.29
CA THR A 286 -22.89 -30.63 -27.27
C THR A 286 -23.74 -31.83 -27.65
N ARG A 287 -24.93 -32.03 -27.11
CA ARG A 287 -25.85 -33.05 -27.59
C ARG A 287 -26.43 -32.63 -28.96
N PRO A 288 -26.14 -33.32 -30.06
CA PRO A 288 -26.79 -33.05 -31.30
C PRO A 288 -28.27 -33.35 -31.13
N LEU A 289 -29.11 -32.38 -31.48
CA LEU A 289 -30.55 -32.59 -31.67
C LEU A 289 -30.68 -33.56 -32.86
N TYR A 290 -30.77 -34.84 -32.59
CA TYR A 290 -31.28 -35.80 -33.59
C TYR A 290 -32.80 -35.60 -33.65
N ILE A 291 -33.22 -34.89 -34.70
CA ILE A 291 -34.59 -34.89 -35.19
C ILE A 291 -34.80 -36.15 -36.01
#